data_673fca4c941ef7b9691363c93dc1eeef
#
_entry.id   673fca4c941ef7b9691363c93dc1eeef
#
_cell.length_a   1.000
_cell.length_b   1.000
_cell.length_c   1.000
_cell.angle_alpha   90.00
_cell.angle_beta   90.00
_cell.angle_gamma   90.00
#
_symmetry.space_group_name_H-M   'P 1'
#
loop_
_entity.id
_entity.type
_entity.pdbx_description
1 polymer ?
#
loop_
_entity_poly.entity_id
_entity_poly.type
_entity_poly.pdbx_seq_one_letter_code
_entity_poly.pdbx_strand_id
1 'polypeptide(L)'
;MAVGTFRPEIEIWSTDVIDAMEPDCVLGGLVDNKKRTLKPGSHRQAVMGLSWNREYRNVLASSSADTTVKLWDVTTQKCMMTLNFHKDKIPVVQFHPVEANVLLTASYDRVCAVTDGRSPNNGTWLGLPAKPESATWDAANPYGFYCSTEEGELLCFDVRRTDAPVLRQKVHEGPCTSVSVNQANPRLLATAGEDGFVRLWEAGETALRQAGERNVNLGNVFACSFYESQPHLLAACGTSQDLCLWDVREVEALAGVFDQPAQEMAEKVVFEASENATGTLNDIKKKRK
;
A
#
# COMPACT_ATOMS: atom_id res chain seq x y z
N MET A 1 14.19 7.56 6.02
CA MET A 1 13.34 7.37 4.82
C MET A 1 13.98 6.32 3.92
N ALA A 2 13.20 5.44 3.27
CA ALA A 2 13.70 4.48 2.29
C ALA A 2 13.27 4.89 0.88
N VAL A 3 14.18 4.81 -0.08
CA VAL A 3 13.96 5.17 -1.49
C VAL A 3 14.32 4.00 -2.37
N GLY A 4 13.33 3.51 -3.12
CA GLY A 4 13.52 2.53 -4.19
C GLY A 4 13.88 3.25 -5.49
N THR A 5 14.77 2.66 -6.26
CA THR A 5 15.25 3.24 -7.51
C THR A 5 15.00 2.31 -8.69
N PHE A 6 15.23 2.79 -9.92
CA PHE A 6 15.29 1.93 -11.11
C PHE A 6 16.46 0.93 -11.09
N ARG A 7 17.38 1.09 -10.13
CA ARG A 7 18.47 0.16 -9.87
C ARG A 7 18.04 -0.87 -8.82
N PRO A 8 18.79 -1.98 -8.68
CA PRO A 8 18.46 -3.04 -7.73
C PRO A 8 18.85 -2.71 -6.27
N GLU A 9 18.99 -1.44 -5.94
CA GLU A 9 19.40 -0.94 -4.63
C GLU A 9 18.29 -0.13 -3.96
N ILE A 10 18.30 -0.12 -2.64
CA ILE A 10 17.42 0.67 -1.80
C ILE A 10 18.30 1.61 -0.98
N GLU A 11 18.05 2.90 -1.10
CA GLU A 11 18.77 3.92 -0.35
C GLU A 11 18.01 4.25 0.93
N ILE A 12 18.72 4.31 2.04
CA ILE A 12 18.19 4.73 3.33
C ILE A 12 18.76 6.11 3.66
N TRP A 13 17.88 7.07 3.83
CA TRP A 13 18.20 8.47 4.07
C TRP A 13 17.74 8.90 5.46
N SER A 14 18.57 9.64 6.20
CA SER A 14 18.13 10.35 7.40
C SER A 14 17.16 11.48 7.03
N THR A 15 16.13 11.66 7.82
CA THR A 15 15.22 12.81 7.72
C THR A 15 15.61 13.95 8.65
N ASP A 16 16.60 13.73 9.52
CA ASP A 16 17.09 14.73 10.47
C ASP A 16 18.11 15.69 9.84
N VAL A 17 18.68 15.32 8.69
CA VAL A 17 19.64 16.12 7.93
C VAL A 17 19.00 16.57 6.63
N ILE A 18 18.63 17.84 6.53
CA ILE A 18 17.89 18.40 5.36
C ILE A 18 18.74 18.39 4.08
N ASP A 19 20.04 18.61 4.18
CA ASP A 19 20.95 18.72 3.03
C ASP A 19 21.92 17.51 2.93
N ALA A 20 21.46 16.32 3.29
CA ALA A 20 22.28 15.12 3.16
C ALA A 20 22.59 14.86 1.68
N MET A 21 23.89 14.80 1.34
CA MET A 21 24.37 14.58 -0.03
C MET A 21 24.48 13.10 -0.39
N GLU A 22 24.48 12.23 0.60
CA GLU A 22 24.64 10.78 0.46
C GLU A 22 23.66 10.04 1.40
N PRO A 23 23.17 8.85 1.01
CA PRO A 23 22.33 8.04 1.88
C PRO A 23 23.12 7.50 3.07
N ASP A 24 22.49 7.33 4.23
CA ASP A 24 23.10 6.73 5.43
C ASP A 24 23.56 5.30 5.17
N CYS A 25 22.79 4.55 4.42
CA CYS A 25 23.20 3.21 3.95
C CYS A 25 22.45 2.80 2.69
N VAL A 26 23.01 1.80 2.00
CA VAL A 26 22.43 1.22 0.76
C VAL A 26 22.28 -0.29 0.93
N LEU A 27 21.03 -0.74 0.85
CA LEU A 27 20.67 -2.15 0.88
C LEU A 27 20.76 -2.75 -0.52
N GLY A 28 21.46 -3.86 -0.66
CA GLY A 28 21.66 -4.50 -1.97
C GLY A 28 22.58 -3.70 -2.90
N GLY A 29 22.26 -3.69 -4.19
CA GLY A 29 23.00 -2.98 -5.22
C GLY A 29 24.20 -3.75 -5.79
N LEU A 30 25.06 -3.04 -6.48
CA LEU A 30 26.23 -3.59 -7.17
C LEU A 30 27.47 -3.53 -6.27
N VAL A 31 28.28 -4.59 -6.30
CA VAL A 31 29.65 -4.60 -5.73
C VAL A 31 30.61 -3.91 -6.69
N ASP A 32 30.47 -4.21 -8.00
CA ASP A 32 31.32 -3.67 -9.06
C ASP A 32 30.44 -3.19 -10.20
N ASN A 33 30.41 -1.89 -10.41
CA ASN A 33 29.64 -1.25 -11.48
C ASN A 33 30.12 -1.67 -12.88
N LYS A 34 31.42 -1.95 -13.05
CA LYS A 34 31.98 -2.36 -14.35
C LYS A 34 31.61 -3.82 -14.71
N LYS A 35 31.63 -4.69 -13.73
CA LYS A 35 31.30 -6.12 -13.90
C LYS A 35 29.83 -6.43 -13.67
N ARG A 36 29.01 -5.45 -13.23
CA ARG A 36 27.61 -5.62 -12.87
C ARG A 36 27.37 -6.75 -11.84
N THR A 37 28.31 -6.95 -10.93
CA THR A 37 28.22 -7.97 -9.88
C THR A 37 27.35 -7.47 -8.75
N LEU A 38 26.25 -8.17 -8.46
CA LEU A 38 25.33 -7.83 -7.39
C LEU A 38 25.86 -8.27 -6.02
N LYS A 39 25.58 -7.49 -4.99
CA LYS A 39 25.76 -7.92 -3.59
C LYS A 39 24.85 -9.12 -3.30
N PRO A 40 25.27 -10.05 -2.40
CA PRO A 40 24.41 -11.15 -1.98
C PRO A 40 23.08 -10.65 -1.44
N GLY A 41 21.99 -11.32 -1.84
CA GLY A 41 20.64 -10.93 -1.42
C GLY A 41 20.04 -9.72 -2.15
N SER A 42 20.78 -9.05 -3.06
CA SER A 42 20.27 -7.92 -3.82
C SER A 42 19.12 -8.31 -4.75
N HIS A 43 18.23 -7.33 -5.04
CA HIS A 43 17.35 -7.41 -6.20
C HIS A 43 18.16 -7.42 -7.50
N ARG A 44 17.55 -7.86 -8.60
CA ARG A 44 18.17 -7.91 -9.93
C ARG A 44 17.69 -6.82 -10.87
N GLN A 45 16.55 -6.19 -10.53
CA GLN A 45 15.90 -5.15 -11.32
C GLN A 45 15.40 -4.02 -10.38
N ALA A 46 14.68 -3.06 -10.95
CA ALA A 46 14.11 -1.93 -10.24
C ALA A 46 13.31 -2.35 -9.01
N VAL A 47 13.44 -1.58 -7.94
CA VAL A 47 12.62 -1.69 -6.73
C VAL A 47 11.36 -0.87 -6.96
N MET A 48 10.19 -1.52 -6.91
CA MET A 48 8.92 -0.91 -7.26
C MET A 48 8.09 -0.50 -6.04
N GLY A 49 8.14 -1.29 -4.96
CA GLY A 49 7.41 -1.02 -3.73
C GLY A 49 8.28 -1.18 -2.49
N LEU A 50 7.98 -0.41 -1.48
CA LEU A 50 8.64 -0.42 -0.17
C LEU A 50 7.62 -0.32 0.93
N SER A 51 7.83 -1.05 2.01
CA SER A 51 7.00 -0.96 3.22
C SER A 51 7.82 -1.20 4.47
N TRP A 52 7.77 -0.24 5.40
CA TRP A 52 8.34 -0.42 6.73
C TRP A 52 7.43 -1.25 7.62
N ASN A 53 8.06 -2.11 8.43
CA ASN A 53 7.35 -2.79 9.51
C ASN A 53 7.07 -1.79 10.64
N ARG A 54 5.83 -1.74 11.13
CA ARG A 54 5.44 -0.78 12.19
C ARG A 54 5.94 -1.22 13.57
N GLU A 55 6.01 -2.52 13.83
CA GLU A 55 6.47 -3.08 15.10
C GLU A 55 8.00 -3.23 15.11
N TYR A 56 8.55 -3.89 14.09
CA TYR A 56 10.01 -4.09 13.96
C TYR A 56 10.60 -2.99 13.06
N ARG A 57 10.95 -1.86 13.66
CA ARG A 57 11.40 -0.64 12.95
C ARG A 57 12.68 -0.81 12.12
N ASN A 58 13.44 -1.87 12.34
CA ASN A 58 14.60 -2.24 11.54
C ASN A 58 14.26 -3.14 10.35
N VAL A 59 13.00 -3.56 10.19
CA VAL A 59 12.57 -4.45 9.12
C VAL A 59 11.90 -3.65 8.01
N LEU A 60 12.43 -3.80 6.79
CA LEU A 60 11.89 -3.22 5.56
C LEU A 60 11.53 -4.33 4.58
N ALA A 61 10.35 -4.26 3.98
CA ALA A 61 9.98 -5.08 2.84
C ALA A 61 10.19 -4.30 1.54
N SER A 62 10.67 -4.97 0.49
CA SER A 62 10.78 -4.43 -0.85
C SER A 62 10.22 -5.39 -1.88
N SER A 63 9.55 -4.86 -2.90
CA SER A 63 9.13 -5.60 -4.08
C SER A 63 9.81 -5.07 -5.33
N SER A 64 9.98 -5.92 -6.33
CA SER A 64 10.78 -5.59 -7.49
C SER A 64 10.19 -6.10 -8.80
N ALA A 65 10.66 -5.50 -9.88
CA ALA A 65 10.45 -5.98 -11.24
C ALA A 65 11.11 -7.35 -11.50
N ASP A 66 12.01 -7.81 -10.61
CA ASP A 66 12.65 -9.14 -10.68
C ASP A 66 11.75 -10.28 -10.18
N THR A 67 10.45 -10.01 -9.95
CA THR A 67 9.43 -10.96 -9.49
C THR A 67 9.60 -11.44 -8.05
N THR A 68 10.49 -10.81 -7.28
CA THR A 68 10.76 -11.19 -5.89
C THR A 68 10.34 -10.11 -4.90
N VAL A 69 9.97 -10.54 -3.69
CA VAL A 69 9.84 -9.69 -2.51
C VAL A 69 10.97 -10.04 -1.55
N LYS A 70 11.58 -9.05 -0.96
CA LYS A 70 12.67 -9.23 0.00
C LYS A 70 12.39 -8.55 1.32
N LEU A 71 12.79 -9.21 2.41
CA LEU A 71 12.80 -8.64 3.75
C LEU A 71 14.22 -8.33 4.14
N TRP A 72 14.43 -7.11 4.60
CA TRP A 72 15.73 -6.57 4.98
C TRP A 72 15.78 -6.23 6.46
N ASP A 73 16.89 -6.56 7.08
CA ASP A 73 17.29 -5.93 8.35
C ASP A 73 18.19 -4.74 8.03
N VAL A 74 17.67 -3.55 8.23
CA VAL A 74 18.36 -2.29 7.94
C VAL A 74 19.57 -2.09 8.86
N THR A 75 19.52 -2.57 10.11
CA THR A 75 20.62 -2.45 11.07
C THR A 75 21.84 -3.25 10.61
N THR A 76 21.64 -4.48 10.14
CA THR A 76 22.71 -5.33 9.65
C THR A 76 22.97 -5.18 8.16
N GLN A 77 22.12 -4.43 7.44
CA GLN A 77 22.16 -4.20 6.01
C GLN A 77 22.08 -5.51 5.18
N LYS A 78 21.41 -6.53 5.71
CA LYS A 78 21.30 -7.85 5.09
C LYS A 78 19.88 -8.17 4.65
N CYS A 79 19.77 -8.86 3.53
CA CYS A 79 18.55 -9.52 3.14
C CYS A 79 18.34 -10.75 4.03
N MET A 80 17.27 -10.74 4.83
CA MET A 80 16.89 -11.84 5.72
C MET A 80 16.17 -12.95 4.97
N MET A 81 15.31 -12.55 4.00
CA MET A 81 14.45 -13.50 3.29
C MET A 81 14.15 -13.01 1.88
N THR A 82 13.99 -13.94 0.96
CA THR A 82 13.52 -13.70 -0.40
C THR A 82 12.29 -14.57 -0.66
N LEU A 83 11.20 -13.95 -1.09
CA LEU A 83 9.96 -14.59 -1.49
C LEU A 83 9.86 -14.55 -3.01
N ASN A 84 9.57 -15.68 -3.65
CA ASN A 84 9.61 -15.86 -5.11
C ASN A 84 8.38 -16.58 -5.65
N PHE A 85 7.22 -16.28 -5.14
CA PHE A 85 5.97 -16.94 -5.52
C PHE A 85 5.23 -16.25 -6.66
N HIS A 86 5.55 -15.00 -6.99
CA HIS A 86 5.00 -14.28 -8.13
C HIS A 86 5.73 -14.59 -9.45
N LYS A 87 5.02 -14.41 -10.56
CA LYS A 87 5.52 -14.73 -11.92
C LYS A 87 5.81 -13.50 -12.78
N ASP A 88 5.42 -12.32 -12.33
CA ASP A 88 5.64 -11.05 -13.01
C ASP A 88 6.02 -9.97 -11.98
N LYS A 89 6.30 -8.75 -12.45
CA LYS A 89 6.67 -7.59 -11.64
C LYS A 89 5.70 -7.36 -10.50
N ILE A 90 6.23 -6.93 -9.37
CA ILE A 90 5.45 -6.73 -8.15
C ILE A 90 5.48 -5.23 -7.80
N PRO A 91 4.47 -4.43 -8.23
CA PRO A 91 4.40 -3.01 -7.91
C PRO A 91 4.14 -2.74 -6.42
N VAL A 92 3.47 -3.65 -5.73
CA VAL A 92 2.99 -3.40 -4.37
C VAL A 92 3.53 -4.43 -3.39
N VAL A 93 4.06 -3.93 -2.29
CA VAL A 93 4.29 -4.69 -1.04
C VAL A 93 3.87 -3.81 0.13
N GLN A 94 3.12 -4.38 1.08
CA GLN A 94 2.71 -3.64 2.27
C GLN A 94 2.64 -4.58 3.48
N PHE A 95 3.27 -4.19 4.59
CA PHE A 95 3.04 -4.85 5.87
C PHE A 95 1.62 -4.58 6.36
N HIS A 96 1.04 -5.56 7.03
CA HIS A 96 -0.22 -5.37 7.71
C HIS A 96 -0.05 -4.37 8.87
N PRO A 97 -1.00 -3.42 9.07
CA PRO A 97 -0.84 -2.37 10.06
C PRO A 97 -0.79 -2.86 11.51
N VAL A 98 -1.35 -4.04 11.82
CA VAL A 98 -1.41 -4.62 13.16
C VAL A 98 -0.60 -5.91 13.27
N GLU A 99 -0.71 -6.81 12.28
CA GLU A 99 -0.02 -8.10 12.29
C GLU A 99 1.37 -7.97 11.64
N ALA A 100 2.39 -7.74 12.45
CA ALA A 100 3.74 -7.42 12.01
C ALA A 100 4.40 -8.42 11.04
N ASN A 101 3.93 -9.67 11.01
CA ASN A 101 4.48 -10.72 10.14
C ASN A 101 3.69 -10.93 8.84
N VAL A 102 2.55 -10.24 8.68
CA VAL A 102 1.68 -10.39 7.52
C VAL A 102 2.04 -9.36 6.46
N LEU A 103 2.16 -9.83 5.22
CA LEU A 103 2.47 -9.05 4.04
C LEU A 103 1.35 -9.19 3.01
N LEU A 104 0.93 -8.07 2.44
CA LEU A 104 0.16 -7.98 1.23
C LEU A 104 1.12 -7.69 0.08
N THR A 105 1.00 -8.44 -1.01
CA THR A 105 1.72 -8.19 -2.26
C THR A 105 0.74 -8.25 -3.41
N ALA A 106 0.95 -7.43 -4.43
CA ALA A 106 0.19 -7.47 -5.67
C ALA A 106 1.13 -7.45 -6.86
N SER A 107 0.88 -8.30 -7.87
CA SER A 107 1.75 -8.50 -9.02
C SER A 107 1.01 -8.38 -10.34
N TYR A 108 1.75 -8.02 -11.39
CA TYR A 108 1.26 -7.98 -12.76
C TYR A 108 0.91 -9.37 -13.32
N ASP A 109 1.22 -10.45 -12.58
CA ASP A 109 0.67 -11.78 -12.85
C ASP A 109 -0.84 -11.89 -12.49
N ARG A 110 -1.44 -10.78 -12.07
CA ARG A 110 -2.85 -10.63 -11.67
C ARG A 110 -3.23 -11.45 -10.44
N VAL A 111 -2.31 -11.50 -9.50
CA VAL A 111 -2.53 -12.15 -8.20
C VAL A 111 -2.15 -11.18 -7.08
N CYS A 112 -3.06 -11.01 -6.11
CA CYS A 112 -2.70 -10.53 -4.79
C CYS A 112 -2.40 -11.71 -3.87
N ALA A 113 -1.36 -11.60 -3.07
CA ALA A 113 -1.01 -12.61 -2.08
C ALA A 113 -0.94 -11.98 -0.69
N VAL A 114 -1.61 -12.61 0.27
CA VAL A 114 -1.48 -12.28 1.70
C VAL A 114 -0.75 -13.43 2.36
N THR A 115 0.45 -13.17 2.85
CA THR A 115 1.36 -14.19 3.36
C THR A 115 1.90 -13.83 4.73
N ASP A 116 2.12 -14.84 5.58
CA ASP A 116 2.90 -14.69 6.82
C ASP A 116 4.38 -14.89 6.49
N GLY A 117 5.23 -13.89 6.76
CA GLY A 117 6.67 -13.95 6.50
C GLY A 117 7.38 -15.13 7.16
N ARG A 118 6.83 -15.69 8.24
CA ARG A 118 7.37 -16.90 8.91
C ARG A 118 7.02 -18.19 8.17
N SER A 119 5.97 -18.18 7.36
CA SER A 119 5.45 -19.34 6.63
C SER A 119 4.94 -18.92 5.25
N PRO A 120 5.80 -18.44 4.36
CA PRO A 120 5.41 -17.78 3.12
C PRO A 120 4.65 -18.70 2.14
N ASN A 121 4.81 -20.02 2.26
CA ASN A 121 4.11 -20.97 1.41
C ASN A 121 2.65 -21.21 1.82
N ASN A 122 2.22 -20.71 2.99
CA ASN A 122 0.87 -20.88 3.53
C ASN A 122 0.05 -19.57 3.38
N GLY A 123 0.18 -18.89 2.28
CA GLY A 123 -0.54 -17.64 1.99
C GLY A 123 -1.95 -17.86 1.44
N THR A 124 -2.70 -16.77 1.37
CA THR A 124 -3.97 -16.65 0.66
C THR A 124 -3.72 -15.95 -0.68
N TRP A 125 -4.21 -16.55 -1.76
CA TRP A 125 -3.98 -16.10 -3.13
C TRP A 125 -5.31 -15.66 -3.74
N LEU A 126 -5.38 -14.44 -4.25
CA LEU A 126 -6.58 -13.81 -4.75
C LEU A 126 -6.34 -13.35 -6.20
N GLY A 127 -7.14 -13.90 -7.12
CA GLY A 127 -7.07 -13.54 -8.54
C GLY A 127 -7.65 -12.16 -8.82
N LEU A 128 -6.98 -11.40 -9.67
CA LEU A 128 -7.40 -10.08 -10.12
C LEU A 128 -7.91 -10.13 -11.56
N PRO A 129 -8.91 -9.32 -11.92
CA PRO A 129 -9.40 -9.21 -13.30
C PRO A 129 -8.38 -8.54 -14.23
N ALA A 130 -7.62 -7.57 -13.71
CA ALA A 130 -6.62 -6.78 -14.42
C ALA A 130 -5.34 -6.62 -13.59
N LYS A 131 -4.31 -5.98 -14.15
CA LYS A 131 -3.07 -5.73 -13.41
C LYS A 131 -3.30 -4.71 -12.29
N PRO A 132 -2.73 -4.96 -11.09
CA PRO A 132 -2.80 -4.03 -10.00
C PRO A 132 -1.81 -2.86 -10.19
N GLU A 133 -2.24 -1.66 -9.84
CA GLU A 133 -1.37 -0.48 -9.78
C GLU A 133 -1.01 -0.13 -8.35
N SER A 134 -1.98 -0.20 -7.43
CA SER A 134 -1.77 0.08 -6.01
C SER A 134 -2.64 -0.83 -5.15
N ALA A 135 -2.22 -1.10 -3.92
CA ALA A 135 -3.07 -1.75 -2.94
C ALA A 135 -2.76 -1.24 -1.54
N THR A 136 -3.77 -1.24 -0.69
CA THR A 136 -3.65 -0.81 0.72
C THR A 136 -4.60 -1.58 1.60
N TRP A 137 -4.20 -1.81 2.85
CA TRP A 137 -5.06 -2.43 3.85
C TRP A 137 -6.24 -1.53 4.20
N ASP A 138 -7.36 -2.16 4.46
CA ASP A 138 -8.53 -1.49 5.00
C ASP A 138 -8.30 -1.17 6.49
N ALA A 139 -8.39 0.09 6.87
CA ALA A 139 -8.21 0.50 8.24
C ALA A 139 -9.41 0.16 9.15
N ALA A 140 -10.60 -0.09 8.55
CA ALA A 140 -11.81 -0.48 9.28
C ALA A 140 -11.91 -2.01 9.47
N ASN A 141 -11.38 -2.78 8.52
CA ASN A 141 -11.47 -4.25 8.55
C ASN A 141 -10.07 -4.86 8.47
N PRO A 142 -9.55 -5.49 9.52
CA PRO A 142 -8.20 -6.07 9.52
C PRO A 142 -8.03 -7.23 8.53
N TYR A 143 -9.11 -7.77 8.00
CA TYR A 143 -9.08 -8.82 6.97
C TYR A 143 -9.28 -8.26 5.56
N GLY A 144 -9.53 -6.95 5.44
CA GLY A 144 -9.82 -6.27 4.19
C GLY A 144 -8.62 -5.58 3.58
N PHE A 145 -8.61 -5.48 2.26
CA PHE A 145 -7.71 -4.58 1.56
C PHE A 145 -8.35 -4.10 0.26
N TYR A 146 -7.92 -2.93 -0.17
CA TYR A 146 -8.28 -2.34 -1.45
C TYR A 146 -7.17 -2.54 -2.46
N CYS A 147 -7.53 -2.79 -3.72
CA CYS A 147 -6.60 -2.93 -4.82
C CYS A 147 -7.12 -2.13 -6.02
N SER A 148 -6.32 -1.22 -6.54
CA SER A 148 -6.61 -0.48 -7.77
C SER A 148 -5.99 -1.15 -8.99
N THR A 149 -6.57 -0.95 -10.17
CA THR A 149 -6.17 -1.64 -11.40
C THR A 149 -5.87 -0.70 -12.55
N GLU A 150 -5.12 -1.22 -13.55
CA GLU A 150 -4.84 -0.54 -14.82
C GLU A 150 -6.11 -0.18 -15.61
N GLU A 151 -7.23 -0.85 -15.34
CA GLU A 151 -8.53 -0.56 -15.96
C GLU A 151 -9.33 0.53 -15.22
N GLY A 152 -8.77 1.13 -14.15
CA GLY A 152 -9.41 2.18 -13.37
C GLY A 152 -10.50 1.67 -12.43
N GLU A 153 -10.44 0.41 -12.05
CA GLU A 153 -11.32 -0.18 -11.06
C GLU A 153 -10.68 -0.19 -9.67
N LEU A 154 -11.49 -0.01 -8.66
CA LEU A 154 -11.14 -0.27 -7.27
C LEU A 154 -11.86 -1.54 -6.81
N LEU A 155 -11.09 -2.48 -6.32
CA LEU A 155 -11.53 -3.77 -5.79
C LEU A 155 -11.34 -3.77 -4.29
N CYS A 156 -12.31 -4.29 -3.53
CA CYS A 156 -12.15 -4.59 -2.12
C CYS A 156 -12.19 -6.10 -1.93
N PHE A 157 -11.22 -6.63 -1.21
CA PHE A 157 -11.12 -8.06 -0.87
C PHE A 157 -11.22 -8.28 0.62
N ASP A 158 -11.76 -9.43 1.01
CA ASP A 158 -11.65 -9.98 2.36
C ASP A 158 -10.87 -11.30 2.25
N VAL A 159 -9.73 -11.39 2.95
CA VAL A 159 -8.83 -12.56 2.89
C VAL A 159 -9.50 -13.87 3.33
N ARG A 160 -10.66 -13.79 3.99
CA ARG A 160 -11.48 -14.96 4.38
C ARG A 160 -12.37 -15.46 3.23
N ARG A 161 -12.55 -14.64 2.18
CA ARG A 161 -13.35 -14.93 0.98
C ARG A 161 -12.48 -14.85 -0.24
N THR A 162 -12.05 -15.99 -0.74
CA THR A 162 -11.07 -16.06 -1.85
C THR A 162 -11.70 -16.12 -3.23
N ASP A 163 -13.03 -16.28 -3.30
CA ASP A 163 -13.72 -16.58 -4.57
C ASP A 163 -13.91 -15.34 -5.45
N ALA A 164 -14.20 -14.19 -4.83
CA ALA A 164 -14.44 -12.93 -5.55
C ALA A 164 -14.19 -11.72 -4.65
N PRO A 165 -13.91 -10.53 -5.23
CA PRO A 165 -13.88 -9.28 -4.47
C PRO A 165 -15.26 -9.00 -3.86
N VAL A 166 -15.25 -8.47 -2.65
CA VAL A 166 -16.46 -8.04 -1.93
C VAL A 166 -17.10 -6.84 -2.63
N LEU A 167 -16.25 -5.98 -3.22
CA LEU A 167 -16.66 -4.81 -3.98
C LEU A 167 -15.79 -4.68 -5.23
N ARG A 168 -16.43 -4.31 -6.34
CA ARG A 168 -15.78 -3.96 -7.60
C ARG A 168 -16.47 -2.75 -8.19
N GLN A 169 -15.75 -1.65 -8.36
CA GLN A 169 -16.30 -0.41 -8.88
C GLN A 169 -15.31 0.32 -9.77
N LYS A 170 -15.78 0.83 -10.91
CA LYS A 170 -15.03 1.74 -11.76
C LYS A 170 -14.94 3.09 -11.06
N VAL A 171 -13.72 3.57 -10.85
CA VAL A 171 -13.43 4.81 -10.12
C VAL A 171 -12.71 5.86 -10.99
N HIS A 172 -11.99 5.44 -12.04
CA HIS A 172 -11.31 6.30 -12.98
C HIS A 172 -11.52 5.83 -14.43
N GLU A 173 -11.46 6.74 -15.40
CA GLU A 173 -11.62 6.40 -16.83
C GLU A 173 -10.36 5.72 -17.42
N GLY A 174 -9.19 5.95 -16.82
CA GLY A 174 -7.93 5.30 -17.12
C GLY A 174 -7.41 4.52 -15.92
N PRO A 175 -6.13 4.14 -15.89
CA PRO A 175 -5.50 3.48 -14.76
C PRO A 175 -5.74 4.22 -13.44
N CYS A 176 -6.14 3.49 -12.41
CA CYS A 176 -6.21 4.00 -11.04
C CYS A 176 -4.86 3.75 -10.38
N THR A 177 -4.00 4.74 -10.40
CA THR A 177 -2.57 4.64 -10.06
C THR A 177 -2.31 4.52 -8.57
N SER A 178 -3.20 5.07 -7.73
CA SER A 178 -3.00 5.09 -6.29
C SER A 178 -4.33 5.01 -5.53
N VAL A 179 -4.28 4.35 -4.39
CA VAL A 179 -5.36 4.32 -3.39
C VAL A 179 -4.78 4.59 -2.01
N SER A 180 -5.44 5.45 -1.25
CA SER A 180 -5.07 5.79 0.13
C SER A 180 -6.29 5.75 1.03
N VAL A 181 -6.15 5.13 2.19
CA VAL A 181 -7.18 5.07 3.24
C VAL A 181 -6.87 6.10 4.31
N ASN A 182 -7.88 6.84 4.75
CA ASN A 182 -7.74 7.78 5.84
C ASN A 182 -7.70 7.03 7.18
N GLN A 183 -6.64 7.22 7.95
CA GLN A 183 -6.44 6.50 9.22
C GLN A 183 -7.39 6.98 10.33
N ALA A 184 -7.78 8.26 10.33
CA ALA A 184 -8.70 8.81 11.32
C ALA A 184 -10.18 8.53 10.98
N ASN A 185 -10.49 8.47 9.68
CA ASN A 185 -11.81 8.06 9.20
C ASN A 185 -11.64 6.89 8.21
N PRO A 186 -11.60 5.65 8.69
CA PRO A 186 -11.33 4.46 7.86
C PRO A 186 -12.32 4.23 6.72
N ARG A 187 -13.48 4.88 6.74
CA ARG A 187 -14.46 4.83 5.65
C ARG A 187 -14.15 5.81 4.51
N LEU A 188 -13.21 6.72 4.72
CA LEU A 188 -12.81 7.69 3.70
C LEU A 188 -11.60 7.17 2.92
N LEU A 189 -11.77 7.07 1.61
CA LEU A 189 -10.75 6.64 0.66
C LEU A 189 -10.44 7.79 -0.30
N ALA A 190 -9.21 7.88 -0.74
CA ALA A 190 -8.80 8.69 -1.88
C ALA A 190 -8.26 7.79 -2.98
N THR A 191 -8.61 8.07 -4.22
CA THR A 191 -8.04 7.43 -5.41
C THR A 191 -7.47 8.48 -6.34
N ALA A 192 -6.38 8.16 -7.01
CA ALA A 192 -5.77 8.97 -8.04
C ALA A 192 -5.70 8.19 -9.35
N GLY A 193 -5.81 8.89 -10.47
CA GLY A 193 -5.78 8.26 -11.78
C GLY A 193 -5.01 9.05 -12.83
N GLU A 194 -4.69 8.38 -13.92
CA GLU A 194 -4.07 9.01 -15.10
C GLU A 194 -4.99 10.02 -15.80
N ASP A 195 -6.28 10.03 -15.46
CA ASP A 195 -7.27 11.01 -15.93
C ASP A 195 -7.07 12.42 -15.31
N GLY A 196 -6.07 12.59 -14.45
CA GLY A 196 -5.72 13.86 -13.81
C GLY A 196 -6.57 14.22 -12.60
N PHE A 197 -7.46 13.32 -12.17
CA PHE A 197 -8.34 13.54 -11.03
C PHE A 197 -7.86 12.81 -9.79
N VAL A 198 -8.14 13.42 -8.65
CA VAL A 198 -8.17 12.76 -7.34
C VAL A 198 -9.61 12.74 -6.90
N ARG A 199 -10.11 11.55 -6.55
CA ARG A 199 -11.49 11.32 -6.10
C ARG A 199 -11.52 10.84 -4.67
N LEU A 200 -12.51 11.33 -3.93
CA LEU A 200 -12.78 10.95 -2.55
C LEU A 200 -14.04 10.08 -2.50
N TRP A 201 -13.93 8.98 -1.77
CA TRP A 201 -14.97 7.98 -1.66
C TRP A 201 -15.29 7.69 -0.21
N GLU A 202 -16.55 7.52 0.06
CA GLU A 202 -17.03 7.00 1.32
C GLU A 202 -17.37 5.51 1.15
N ALA A 203 -16.66 4.65 1.90
CA ALA A 203 -16.87 3.21 1.84
C ALA A 203 -18.16 2.83 2.56
N GLY A 204 -19.12 2.30 1.81
CA GLY A 204 -20.32 1.64 2.31
C GLY A 204 -20.11 0.12 2.36
N GLU A 205 -21.13 -0.61 2.83
CA GLU A 205 -21.06 -2.07 2.92
C GLU A 205 -20.96 -2.78 1.56
N THR A 206 -21.57 -2.23 0.53
CA THR A 206 -21.69 -2.88 -0.80
C THR A 206 -21.24 -2.01 -1.95
N ALA A 207 -21.04 -0.71 -1.73
CA ALA A 207 -20.66 0.25 -2.76
C ALA A 207 -19.89 1.43 -2.18
N LEU A 208 -19.09 2.07 -3.02
CA LEU A 208 -18.44 3.34 -2.71
C LEU A 208 -19.36 4.48 -3.15
N ARG A 209 -19.55 5.46 -2.30
CA ARG A 209 -20.20 6.72 -2.64
C ARG A 209 -19.13 7.77 -2.91
N GLN A 210 -19.16 8.39 -4.06
CA GLN A 210 -18.27 9.51 -4.34
C GLN A 210 -18.66 10.70 -3.46
N ALA A 211 -17.70 11.13 -2.63
CA ALA A 211 -17.87 12.28 -1.74
C ALA A 211 -17.41 13.57 -2.42
N GLY A 212 -16.39 13.49 -3.28
CA GLY A 212 -15.88 14.63 -4.02
C GLY A 212 -14.84 14.23 -5.06
N GLU A 213 -14.51 15.17 -5.92
CA GLU A 213 -13.43 15.03 -6.89
C GLU A 213 -12.74 16.38 -7.14
N ARG A 214 -11.48 16.34 -7.51
CA ARG A 214 -10.72 17.53 -7.90
C ARG A 214 -9.74 17.19 -9.02
N ASN A 215 -9.75 17.99 -10.07
CA ASN A 215 -8.65 18.01 -11.00
C ASN A 215 -7.50 18.78 -10.34
N VAL A 216 -6.40 18.09 -10.10
CA VAL A 216 -5.25 18.68 -9.38
C VAL A 216 -4.25 19.39 -10.28
N ASN A 217 -4.51 19.44 -11.61
CA ASN A 217 -3.69 20.09 -12.63
C ASN A 217 -2.21 19.61 -12.65
N LEU A 218 -1.99 18.35 -12.26
CA LEU A 218 -0.67 17.72 -12.25
C LEU A 218 -0.39 16.84 -13.48
N GLY A 219 -1.27 16.89 -14.49
CA GLY A 219 -1.28 15.93 -15.59
C GLY A 219 -1.75 14.55 -15.08
N ASN A 220 -1.11 13.47 -15.52
CA ASN A 220 -1.39 12.14 -14.96
C ASN A 220 -0.97 12.12 -13.49
N VAL A 221 -1.88 11.74 -12.59
CA VAL A 221 -1.56 11.63 -11.16
C VAL A 221 -1.01 10.24 -10.88
N PHE A 222 0.15 10.15 -10.24
CA PHE A 222 0.82 8.87 -9.96
C PHE A 222 0.60 8.39 -8.54
N ALA A 223 0.50 9.30 -7.59
CA ALA A 223 0.30 8.95 -6.19
C ALA A 223 -0.56 9.97 -5.46
N CYS A 224 -1.33 9.48 -4.51
CA CYS A 224 -1.99 10.30 -3.50
C CYS A 224 -1.87 9.63 -2.13
N SER A 225 -1.79 10.44 -1.07
CA SER A 225 -1.69 9.93 0.29
C SER A 225 -2.29 10.91 1.28
N PHE A 226 -3.09 10.41 2.21
CA PHE A 226 -3.49 11.17 3.38
C PHE A 226 -2.31 11.33 4.33
N TYR A 227 -2.23 12.49 4.98
CA TYR A 227 -1.22 12.76 5.98
C TYR A 227 -1.68 12.27 7.35
N GLU A 228 -0.97 11.30 7.95
CA GLU A 228 -1.39 10.64 9.20
C GLU A 228 -1.62 11.62 10.37
N SER A 229 -0.75 12.63 10.52
CA SER A 229 -0.85 13.60 11.63
C SER A 229 -1.94 14.65 11.42
N GLN A 230 -2.36 14.89 10.18
CA GLN A 230 -3.44 15.82 9.82
C GLN A 230 -4.33 15.15 8.77
N PRO A 231 -5.26 14.30 9.20
CA PRO A 231 -6.01 13.41 8.31
C PRO A 231 -6.94 14.12 7.33
N HIS A 232 -7.14 15.42 7.48
CA HIS A 232 -7.84 16.27 6.52
C HIS A 232 -6.97 16.75 5.36
N LEU A 233 -5.64 16.53 5.41
CA LEU A 233 -4.74 16.88 4.32
C LEU A 233 -4.44 15.67 3.44
N LEU A 234 -4.60 15.86 2.14
CA LEU A 234 -4.25 14.90 1.09
C LEU A 234 -3.17 15.50 0.20
N ALA A 235 -2.07 14.78 0.06
CA ALA A 235 -1.02 15.13 -0.89
C ALA A 235 -1.21 14.32 -2.18
N ALA A 236 -0.94 14.94 -3.33
CA ALA A 236 -0.94 14.27 -4.63
C ALA A 236 0.23 14.75 -5.49
N CYS A 237 0.82 13.84 -6.26
CA CYS A 237 1.86 14.13 -7.23
C CYS A 237 1.59 13.45 -8.57
N GLY A 238 2.10 14.05 -9.65
CA GLY A 238 1.85 13.59 -11.01
C GLY A 238 3.01 13.88 -11.96
N THR A 239 2.68 14.02 -13.24
CA THR A 239 3.69 14.29 -14.29
C THR A 239 4.27 15.70 -14.21
N SER A 240 3.59 16.66 -13.58
CA SER A 240 4.20 17.94 -13.28
C SER A 240 5.22 17.81 -12.15
N GLN A 241 6.11 18.80 -12.02
CA GLN A 241 7.11 18.85 -10.95
C GLN A 241 6.53 19.37 -9.62
N ASP A 242 5.24 19.70 -9.59
CA ASP A 242 4.56 20.26 -8.45
C ASP A 242 3.97 19.20 -7.55
N LEU A 243 3.77 19.55 -6.29
CA LEU A 243 3.03 18.77 -5.29
C LEU A 243 1.73 19.51 -4.99
N CYS A 244 0.59 18.84 -5.15
CA CYS A 244 -0.69 19.36 -4.72
C CYS A 244 -0.96 18.94 -3.27
N LEU A 245 -1.29 19.91 -2.42
CA LEU A 245 -1.87 19.67 -1.10
C LEU A 245 -3.33 20.10 -1.14
N TRP A 246 -4.22 19.19 -0.79
CA TRP A 246 -5.66 19.42 -0.76
C TRP A 246 -6.20 19.23 0.65
N ASP A 247 -6.85 20.28 1.17
CA ASP A 247 -7.64 20.19 2.40
C ASP A 247 -9.03 19.64 2.05
N VAL A 248 -9.27 18.40 2.41
CA VAL A 248 -10.52 17.71 2.04
C VAL A 248 -11.75 18.22 2.80
N ARG A 249 -11.57 19.09 3.83
CA ARG A 249 -12.68 19.79 4.50
C ARG A 249 -13.38 20.81 3.60
N GLU A 250 -12.72 21.23 2.49
CA GLU A 250 -13.34 22.06 1.47
C GLU A 250 -14.48 21.35 0.73
N VAL A 251 -14.56 20.02 0.85
CA VAL A 251 -15.61 19.23 0.22
C VAL A 251 -16.85 19.24 1.09
N GLU A 252 -17.96 19.77 0.58
CA GLU A 252 -19.22 19.95 1.31
C GLU A 252 -19.72 18.63 1.94
N ALA A 253 -19.60 17.51 1.23
CA ALA A 253 -20.00 16.19 1.71
C ALA A 253 -19.18 15.70 2.93
N LEU A 254 -18.01 16.29 3.17
CA LEU A 254 -17.11 15.96 4.29
C LEU A 254 -17.12 17.04 5.38
N ALA A 255 -17.98 18.05 5.26
CA ALA A 255 -18.11 19.09 6.27
C ALA A 255 -18.51 18.47 7.60
N GLY A 256 -17.74 18.79 8.65
CA GLY A 256 -17.95 18.25 10.00
C GLY A 256 -17.39 16.86 10.28
N VAL A 257 -16.94 16.13 9.26
CA VAL A 257 -16.35 14.78 9.45
C VAL A 257 -15.07 14.84 10.30
N PHE A 258 -14.30 15.92 10.18
CA PHE A 258 -13.03 16.10 10.88
C PHE A 258 -13.13 17.03 12.10
N ASP A 259 -14.31 17.47 12.46
CA ASP A 259 -14.54 18.35 13.62
C ASP A 259 -14.59 17.58 14.94
N GLN A 260 -14.70 16.24 14.87
CA GLN A 260 -14.64 15.37 16.04
C GLN A 260 -13.19 15.02 16.39
N PRO A 261 -12.81 14.95 17.67
CA PRO A 261 -11.46 14.53 18.05
C PRO A 261 -11.19 13.10 17.54
N ALA A 262 -10.02 12.90 16.94
CA ALA A 262 -9.62 11.65 16.29
C ALA A 262 -9.77 10.38 17.17
N GLN A 263 -9.71 10.54 18.49
CA GLN A 263 -9.92 9.46 19.46
C GLN A 263 -11.37 8.92 19.47
N GLU A 264 -12.40 9.77 19.36
CA GLU A 264 -13.79 9.31 19.33
C GLU A 264 -14.15 8.57 18.03
N MET A 265 -13.51 8.95 16.89
CA MET A 265 -13.74 8.25 15.62
C MET A 265 -13.11 6.86 15.61
N ALA A 266 -11.91 6.72 16.16
CA ALA A 266 -11.21 5.44 16.26
C ALA A 266 -11.94 4.46 17.21
N GLU A 267 -12.46 4.94 18.33
CA GLU A 267 -13.23 4.13 19.30
C GLU A 267 -14.56 3.63 18.72
N LYS A 268 -15.29 4.45 17.95
CA LYS A 268 -16.53 4.02 17.28
C LYS A 268 -16.28 2.92 16.25
N VAL A 269 -15.23 3.05 15.46
CA VAL A 269 -14.88 2.06 14.43
C VAL A 269 -14.42 0.74 15.07
N VAL A 270 -13.64 0.80 16.14
CA VAL A 270 -13.21 -0.39 16.90
C VAL A 270 -14.39 -1.07 17.58
N PHE A 271 -15.37 -0.32 18.08
CA PHE A 271 -16.57 -0.88 18.74
C PHE A 271 -17.49 -1.59 17.72
N GLU A 272 -17.74 -0.99 16.55
CA GLU A 272 -18.52 -1.60 15.47
C GLU A 272 -17.81 -2.82 14.86
N ALA A 273 -16.47 -2.80 14.75
CA ALA A 273 -15.68 -3.92 14.27
C ALA A 273 -15.61 -5.09 15.28
N SER A 274 -15.63 -4.81 16.59
CA SER A 274 -15.60 -5.82 17.65
C SER A 274 -16.90 -6.61 17.79
N GLU A 275 -18.04 -6.04 17.45
CA GLU A 275 -19.33 -6.76 17.41
C GLU A 275 -19.43 -7.72 16.23
N ASN A 276 -18.69 -7.48 15.14
CA ASN A 276 -18.69 -8.31 13.93
C ASN A 276 -17.51 -9.28 13.82
N ALA A 277 -16.51 -9.21 14.70
CA ALA A 277 -15.26 -9.95 14.62
C ALA A 277 -15.04 -10.92 15.80
N THR A 278 -15.71 -12.06 15.79
CA THR A 278 -15.30 -13.21 16.63
C THR A 278 -14.42 -14.17 15.81
N GLY A 279 -13.13 -13.84 15.66
CA GLY A 279 -12.20 -14.76 15.03
C GLY A 279 -10.85 -14.12 14.73
N THR A 280 -9.81 -14.59 15.36
CA THR A 280 -8.42 -14.19 15.05
C THR A 280 -7.92 -14.88 13.79
N LEU A 281 -6.94 -14.29 13.09
CA LEU A 281 -6.25 -14.89 11.92
C LEU A 281 -5.76 -16.33 12.18
N ASN A 282 -5.60 -16.71 13.45
CA ASN A 282 -5.29 -18.08 13.86
C ASN A 282 -6.46 -19.07 13.72
N ASP A 283 -7.70 -18.60 13.65
CA ASP A 283 -8.88 -19.47 13.50
C ASP A 283 -9.07 -19.97 12.06
N ILE A 284 -8.42 -19.30 11.08
CA ILE A 284 -8.37 -19.78 9.69
C ILE A 284 -7.63 -21.11 9.59
N LYS A 285 -6.69 -21.38 10.50
CA LYS A 285 -5.92 -22.65 10.55
C LYS A 285 -6.69 -23.83 11.13
N LYS A 286 -7.76 -23.59 11.91
CA LYS A 286 -8.54 -24.68 12.57
C LYS A 286 -9.67 -25.25 11.72
N LYS A 287 -10.12 -24.57 10.66
CA LYS A 287 -11.23 -25.06 9.80
C LYS A 287 -10.80 -25.87 8.59
N ARG A 288 -9.50 -26.20 8.45
CA ARG A 288 -8.96 -27.03 7.36
C ARG A 288 -8.29 -28.33 7.87
N LYS A 289 -8.82 -28.93 8.94
CA LYS A 289 -8.56 -30.34 9.30
C LYS A 289 -9.80 -31.18 9.13
#